data_d215021475c4cc6cea215c7bf034356a
#
_entry.id   d215021475c4cc6cea215c7bf034356a
#
_cell.length_a   1.000
_cell.length_b   1.000
_cell.length_c   1.000
_cell.angle_alpha   90.00
_cell.angle_beta   90.00
_cell.angle_gamma   90.00
#
_symmetry.space_group_name_H-M   'P 1'
#
loop_
_entity.id
_entity.type
_entity.pdbx_description
1 polymer ?
#
loop_
_entity_poly.entity_id
_entity_poly.type
_entity_poly.pdbx_seq_one_letter_code
_entity_poly.pdbx_strand_id
1 'polypeptide(L)'
;CRTLADFPDAPEVEETARTLAGNAALKALSLVNWLKQNEDWHEGWVLADDSGLEVDALDGAPGVRSARYAATDSHAGNTPDQQNNAKLLHELSDHRKHHRTARFRCVIALARAGQYEKPEIFHGVCEGQIIEEPRGENGFGYDPLFQPEGQTQTFGELGEPTKSQNSHRADALNKLKDWILAR
;
A
#
# COMPACT_ATOMS: atom_id res chain seq x y z
N CYS A 1 2.94 3.61 21.45
CA CYS A 1 2.29 3.25 20.18
C CYS A 1 1.30 2.11 20.45
N ARG A 2 0.10 2.20 19.89
CA ARG A 2 -0.95 1.17 19.91
C ARG A 2 -1.27 0.76 18.48
N THR A 3 -1.83 -0.42 18.29
CA THR A 3 -2.23 -0.96 16.98
C THR A 3 -3.73 -1.25 16.97
N LEU A 4 -4.29 -1.56 15.82
CA LEU A 4 -5.71 -1.99 15.72
C LEU A 4 -6.02 -3.24 16.57
N ALA A 5 -5.04 -4.09 16.83
CA ALA A 5 -5.21 -5.24 17.73
C ALA A 5 -5.54 -4.84 19.18
N ASP A 6 -5.19 -3.61 19.58
CA ASP A 6 -5.55 -3.06 20.90
C ASP A 6 -7.00 -2.51 20.93
N PHE A 7 -7.67 -2.50 19.77
CA PHE A 7 -9.03 -1.95 19.59
C PHE A 7 -9.90 -2.93 18.78
N PRO A 8 -10.25 -4.10 19.35
CA PRO A 8 -10.96 -5.15 18.63
C PRO A 8 -12.36 -4.75 18.14
N ASP A 9 -12.95 -3.72 18.74
CA ASP A 9 -14.27 -3.22 18.37
C ASP A 9 -14.22 -2.08 17.34
N ALA A 10 -13.02 -1.67 16.92
CA ALA A 10 -12.88 -0.65 15.88
C ALA A 10 -13.42 -1.18 14.54
N PRO A 11 -14.29 -0.40 13.84
CA PRO A 11 -14.91 -0.88 12.62
C PRO A 11 -13.88 -1.01 11.49
N GLU A 12 -14.06 -2.03 10.66
CA GLU A 12 -13.36 -2.10 9.39
C GLU A 12 -13.82 -0.96 8.47
N VAL A 13 -12.86 -0.31 7.83
CA VAL A 13 -13.13 0.84 6.95
C VAL A 13 -13.19 0.38 5.51
N GLU A 14 -14.31 0.58 4.86
CA GLU A 14 -14.47 0.30 3.43
C GLU A 14 -13.63 1.27 2.59
N GLU A 15 -12.78 0.73 1.71
CA GLU A 15 -11.91 1.48 0.82
C GLU A 15 -12.65 1.93 -0.44
N THR A 16 -13.43 3.00 -0.32
CA THR A 16 -14.29 3.53 -1.40
C THR A 16 -13.64 4.63 -2.24
N ALA A 17 -12.49 5.14 -1.82
CA ALA A 17 -11.81 6.20 -2.55
C ALA A 17 -11.17 5.68 -3.85
N ARG A 18 -11.00 6.59 -4.81
CA ARG A 18 -10.39 6.30 -6.11
C ARG A 18 -8.86 6.41 -6.12
N THR A 19 -8.26 6.76 -4.99
CA THR A 19 -6.82 6.95 -4.84
C THR A 19 -6.33 6.34 -3.53
N LEU A 20 -5.07 5.89 -3.51
CA LEU A 20 -4.41 5.41 -2.29
C LEU A 20 -4.44 6.47 -1.17
N ALA A 21 -4.19 7.74 -1.52
CA ALA A 21 -4.27 8.83 -0.55
C ALA A 21 -5.66 9.01 0.05
N GLY A 22 -6.70 8.84 -0.77
CA GLY A 22 -8.08 8.87 -0.30
C GLY A 22 -8.39 7.74 0.67
N ASN A 23 -7.99 6.51 0.37
CA ASN A 23 -8.21 5.37 1.25
C ASN A 23 -7.40 5.48 2.54
N ALA A 24 -6.12 5.88 2.48
CA ALA A 24 -5.32 6.12 3.67
C ALA A 24 -5.97 7.18 4.57
N ALA A 25 -6.45 8.28 3.99
CA ALA A 25 -7.15 9.34 4.71
C ALA A 25 -8.47 8.83 5.33
N LEU A 26 -9.29 8.08 4.59
CA LEU A 26 -10.52 7.47 5.11
C LEU A 26 -10.22 6.58 6.33
N LYS A 27 -9.23 5.71 6.24
CA LYS A 27 -8.84 4.82 7.35
C LYS A 27 -8.40 5.62 8.58
N ALA A 28 -7.53 6.62 8.41
CA ALA A 28 -7.03 7.43 9.52
C ALA A 28 -8.14 8.25 10.19
N LEU A 29 -8.98 8.94 9.41
CA LEU A 29 -10.06 9.78 9.93
C LEU A 29 -11.18 8.97 10.58
N SER A 30 -11.53 7.80 10.02
CA SER A 30 -12.52 6.90 10.61
C SER A 30 -12.08 6.41 11.99
N LEU A 31 -10.81 6.04 12.14
CA LEU A 31 -10.28 5.61 13.42
C LEU A 31 -10.20 6.76 14.42
N VAL A 32 -9.82 7.99 14.02
CA VAL A 32 -9.87 9.18 14.88
C VAL A 32 -11.28 9.39 15.42
N ASN A 33 -12.29 9.32 14.56
CA ASN A 33 -13.68 9.52 14.94
C ASN A 33 -14.17 8.44 15.92
N TRP A 34 -13.83 7.19 15.64
CA TRP A 34 -14.21 6.06 16.49
C TRP A 34 -13.54 6.16 17.87
N LEU A 35 -12.25 6.43 17.94
CA LEU A 35 -11.49 6.60 19.18
C LEU A 35 -12.07 7.72 20.07
N LYS A 36 -12.45 8.83 19.46
CA LYS A 36 -13.10 9.93 20.16
C LYS A 36 -14.42 9.51 20.82
N GLN A 37 -15.21 8.70 20.13
CA GLN A 37 -16.56 8.32 20.59
C GLN A 37 -16.54 7.18 21.61
N ASN A 38 -15.57 6.28 21.54
CA ASN A 38 -15.58 5.01 22.28
C ASN A 38 -14.47 4.94 23.35
N GLU A 39 -13.36 5.67 23.19
CA GLU A 39 -12.20 5.59 24.06
C GLU A 39 -11.87 6.92 24.78
N ASP A 40 -12.75 7.92 24.68
CA ASP A 40 -12.53 9.26 25.23
C ASP A 40 -11.16 9.88 24.85
N TRP A 41 -10.74 9.56 23.60
CA TRP A 41 -9.42 9.92 23.11
C TRP A 41 -9.43 11.30 22.43
N HIS A 42 -8.77 12.28 23.06
CA HIS A 42 -8.78 13.68 22.64
C HIS A 42 -7.43 14.19 22.17
N GLU A 43 -6.35 13.47 22.43
CA GLU A 43 -4.99 13.87 22.07
C GLU A 43 -4.24 12.72 21.40
N GLY A 44 -3.37 13.05 20.43
CA GLY A 44 -2.49 12.10 19.77
C GLY A 44 -2.69 12.05 18.25
N TRP A 45 -2.08 11.05 17.65
CA TRP A 45 -2.03 10.88 16.19
C TRP A 45 -2.46 9.47 15.81
N VAL A 46 -3.21 9.38 14.72
CA VAL A 46 -3.55 8.12 14.04
C VAL A 46 -2.82 8.07 12.72
N LEU A 47 -2.12 6.98 12.50
CA LEU A 47 -1.47 6.65 11.24
C LEU A 47 -2.22 5.52 10.56
N ALA A 48 -2.52 5.70 9.28
CA ALA A 48 -3.00 4.62 8.41
C ALA A 48 -2.28 4.69 7.07
N ASP A 49 -2.08 3.53 6.44
CA ASP A 49 -1.50 3.49 5.11
C ASP A 49 -2.44 2.80 4.10
N ASP A 50 -2.20 3.13 2.84
CA ASP A 50 -2.73 2.40 1.71
C ASP A 50 -1.63 2.23 0.67
N SER A 51 -1.55 1.05 0.06
CA SER A 51 -0.46 0.70 -0.83
C SER A 51 -0.97 -0.03 -2.05
N GLY A 52 -0.29 0.17 -3.18
CA GLY A 52 -0.64 -0.49 -4.43
C GLY A 52 0.53 -0.57 -5.40
N LEU A 53 0.37 -1.46 -6.38
CA LEU A 53 1.25 -1.60 -7.52
C LEU A 53 0.66 -0.80 -8.69
N GLU A 54 1.47 0.00 -9.37
CA GLU A 54 1.13 0.67 -10.63
C GLU A 54 2.03 0.14 -11.74
N VAL A 55 1.45 -0.26 -12.89
CA VAL A 55 2.17 -0.76 -14.05
C VAL A 55 1.90 0.15 -15.25
N ASP A 56 2.96 0.68 -15.86
CA ASP A 56 2.83 1.70 -16.91
C ASP A 56 2.11 1.17 -18.15
N ALA A 57 2.38 -0.06 -18.56
CA ALA A 57 1.72 -0.69 -19.71
C ALA A 57 0.22 -0.93 -19.51
N LEU A 58 -0.27 -0.84 -18.28
CA LEU A 58 -1.67 -1.02 -17.89
C LEU A 58 -2.30 0.29 -17.39
N ASP A 59 -1.78 1.44 -17.80
CA ASP A 59 -2.27 2.76 -17.40
C ASP A 59 -2.36 2.94 -15.87
N GLY A 60 -1.42 2.35 -15.14
CA GLY A 60 -1.35 2.40 -13.68
C GLY A 60 -2.19 1.32 -12.97
N ALA A 61 -2.86 0.43 -13.68
CA ALA A 61 -3.48 -0.72 -13.02
C ALA A 61 -2.40 -1.67 -12.46
N PRO A 62 -2.70 -2.38 -11.37
CA PRO A 62 -3.92 -2.46 -10.57
C PRO A 62 -4.23 -1.25 -9.67
N GLY A 63 -3.24 -0.42 -9.27
CA GLY A 63 -3.44 0.78 -8.47
C GLY A 63 -4.15 0.51 -7.13
N VAL A 64 -5.21 1.25 -6.84
CA VAL A 64 -6.04 1.08 -5.61
C VAL A 64 -6.74 -0.28 -5.53
N ARG A 65 -6.76 -1.05 -6.63
CA ARG A 65 -7.35 -2.38 -6.66
C ARG A 65 -6.34 -3.50 -6.43
N SER A 66 -5.11 -3.18 -6.03
CA SER A 66 -4.01 -4.14 -5.92
C SER A 66 -4.38 -5.39 -5.10
N ALA A 67 -5.01 -5.22 -3.95
CA ALA A 67 -5.40 -6.35 -3.11
C ALA A 67 -6.59 -7.18 -3.64
N ARG A 68 -7.36 -6.63 -4.59
CA ARG A 68 -8.57 -7.24 -5.16
C ARG A 68 -8.59 -7.20 -6.70
N TYR A 69 -7.40 -7.27 -7.32
CA TYR A 69 -7.26 -7.09 -8.76
C TYR A 69 -7.97 -8.18 -9.55
N ALA A 70 -7.92 -9.42 -9.09
CA ALA A 70 -8.62 -10.55 -9.72
C ALA A 70 -10.13 -10.61 -9.42
N ALA A 71 -10.64 -9.77 -8.53
CA ALA A 71 -12.06 -9.74 -8.22
C ALA A 71 -12.90 -9.37 -9.46
N THR A 72 -13.97 -10.13 -9.68
CA THR A 72 -14.92 -9.89 -10.79
C THR A 72 -15.99 -8.86 -10.42
N ASP A 73 -16.21 -8.64 -9.12
CA ASP A 73 -17.14 -7.65 -8.58
C ASP A 73 -16.34 -6.49 -7.93
N SER A 74 -16.77 -5.27 -8.18
CA SER A 74 -16.16 -4.06 -7.62
C SER A 74 -16.29 -3.96 -6.09
N HIS A 75 -17.23 -4.68 -5.49
CA HIS A 75 -17.48 -4.75 -4.05
C HIS A 75 -16.88 -6.00 -3.40
N ALA A 76 -16.20 -6.85 -4.16
CA ALA A 76 -15.52 -8.01 -3.61
C ALA A 76 -14.37 -7.58 -2.69
N GLY A 77 -14.19 -8.32 -1.60
CA GLY A 77 -13.03 -8.19 -0.73
C GLY A 77 -11.73 -8.60 -1.42
N ASN A 78 -10.64 -8.70 -0.65
CA ASN A 78 -9.33 -9.11 -1.15
C ASN A 78 -9.38 -10.48 -1.83
N THR A 79 -8.62 -10.62 -2.92
CA THR A 79 -8.46 -11.88 -3.64
C THR A 79 -7.08 -12.50 -3.33
N PRO A 80 -6.94 -13.84 -3.42
CA PRO A 80 -5.64 -14.48 -3.19
C PRO A 80 -4.54 -13.90 -4.09
N ASP A 81 -3.35 -13.71 -3.53
CA ASP A 81 -2.20 -13.13 -4.22
C ASP A 81 -1.88 -13.87 -5.53
N GLN A 82 -1.98 -15.19 -5.54
CA GLN A 82 -1.79 -16.00 -6.74
C GLN A 82 -2.75 -15.63 -7.87
N GLN A 83 -4.01 -15.32 -7.57
CA GLN A 83 -4.99 -14.93 -8.58
C GLN A 83 -4.69 -13.51 -9.11
N ASN A 84 -4.32 -12.59 -8.23
CA ASN A 84 -3.90 -11.25 -8.61
C ASN A 84 -2.65 -11.29 -9.51
N ASN A 85 -1.66 -12.09 -9.16
CA ASN A 85 -0.44 -12.29 -9.94
C ASN A 85 -0.72 -12.94 -11.31
N ALA A 86 -1.57 -13.97 -11.35
CA ALA A 86 -1.95 -14.63 -12.59
C ALA A 86 -2.66 -13.66 -13.53
N LYS A 87 -3.59 -12.85 -13.03
CA LYS A 87 -4.27 -11.82 -13.81
C LYS A 87 -3.29 -10.78 -14.34
N LEU A 88 -2.38 -10.28 -13.51
CA LEU A 88 -1.37 -9.30 -13.90
C LEU A 88 -0.50 -9.82 -15.05
N LEU A 89 0.00 -11.05 -14.94
CA LEU A 89 0.80 -11.68 -15.98
C LEU A 89 0.01 -11.90 -17.26
N HIS A 90 -1.25 -12.29 -17.16
CA HIS A 90 -2.13 -12.46 -18.31
C HIS A 90 -2.34 -11.13 -19.06
N GLU A 91 -2.62 -10.05 -18.37
CA GLU A 91 -2.79 -8.72 -18.98
C GLU A 91 -1.50 -8.17 -19.58
N LEU A 92 -0.34 -8.60 -19.07
CA LEU A 92 0.97 -8.23 -19.59
C LEU A 92 1.50 -9.19 -20.66
N SER A 93 0.76 -10.24 -21.05
CA SER A 93 1.25 -11.28 -21.99
C SER A 93 1.69 -10.71 -23.35
N ASP A 94 0.97 -9.68 -23.85
CA ASP A 94 1.26 -9.04 -25.12
C ASP A 94 2.30 -7.91 -25.03
N HIS A 95 2.74 -7.58 -23.81
CA HIS A 95 3.71 -6.53 -23.57
C HIS A 95 5.13 -7.10 -23.49
N ARG A 96 6.05 -6.52 -24.29
CA ARG A 96 7.45 -6.89 -24.24
C ARG A 96 8.08 -6.55 -22.89
N LYS A 97 9.12 -7.29 -22.50
CA LYS A 97 9.81 -7.16 -21.21
C LYS A 97 10.20 -5.70 -20.84
N HIS A 98 10.68 -4.92 -21.81
CA HIS A 98 11.09 -3.53 -21.59
C HIS A 98 9.93 -2.52 -21.46
N HIS A 99 8.69 -2.97 -21.57
CA HIS A 99 7.48 -2.16 -21.37
C HIS A 99 6.75 -2.52 -20.06
N ARG A 100 7.38 -3.28 -19.17
CA ARG A 100 6.77 -3.74 -17.91
C ARG A 100 7.26 -2.92 -16.71
N THR A 101 7.64 -1.66 -16.95
CA THR A 101 7.99 -0.73 -15.86
C THR A 101 6.81 -0.56 -14.91
N ALA A 102 7.12 -0.58 -13.64
CA ALA A 102 6.12 -0.55 -12.58
C ALA A 102 6.68 0.11 -11.33
N ARG A 103 5.81 0.50 -10.42
CA ARG A 103 6.21 0.98 -9.09
C ARG A 103 5.25 0.51 -8.02
N PHE A 104 5.79 0.19 -6.88
CA PHE A 104 5.00 0.16 -5.67
C PHE A 104 4.85 1.57 -5.11
N ARG A 105 3.64 1.89 -4.67
CA ARG A 105 3.35 3.11 -3.92
C ARG A 105 2.82 2.78 -2.54
N CYS A 106 3.23 3.57 -1.56
CA CYS A 106 2.62 3.64 -0.25
C CYS A 106 2.22 5.08 0.03
N VAL A 107 1.02 5.26 0.53
CA VAL A 107 0.57 6.57 1.03
C VAL A 107 0.24 6.41 2.50
N ILE A 108 0.92 7.17 3.34
CA ILE A 108 0.64 7.26 4.78
C ILE A 108 -0.18 8.51 5.02
N ALA A 109 -1.30 8.37 5.71
CA ALA A 109 -2.09 9.46 6.25
C ALA A 109 -1.89 9.56 7.76
N LEU A 110 -1.52 10.74 8.25
CA LEU A 110 -1.36 11.04 9.67
C LEU A 110 -2.44 12.03 10.09
N ALA A 111 -3.44 11.56 10.84
CA ALA A 111 -4.53 12.35 11.35
C ALA A 111 -4.32 12.68 12.84
N ARG A 112 -4.69 13.88 13.26
CA ARG A 112 -4.60 14.33 14.66
C ARG A 112 -5.99 14.36 15.31
N ALA A 113 -6.07 13.98 16.57
CA ALA A 113 -7.26 14.21 17.38
C ALA A 113 -7.69 15.68 17.33
N GLY A 114 -8.96 15.93 17.09
CA GLY A 114 -9.50 17.29 16.96
C GLY A 114 -9.32 17.96 15.58
N GLN A 115 -8.60 17.33 14.65
CA GLN A 115 -8.46 17.79 13.27
C GLN A 115 -9.10 16.76 12.32
N TYR A 116 -10.34 16.98 11.91
CA TYR A 116 -11.14 15.98 11.18
C TYR A 116 -11.11 16.15 9.66
N GLU A 117 -10.49 17.19 9.11
CA GLU A 117 -10.67 17.56 7.71
C GLU A 117 -9.47 17.27 6.79
N LYS A 118 -8.25 17.30 7.31
CA LYS A 118 -7.05 17.13 6.46
C LYS A 118 -5.94 16.41 7.21
N PRO A 119 -5.76 15.10 7.03
CA PRO A 119 -4.56 14.42 7.48
C PRO A 119 -3.33 14.91 6.70
N GLU A 120 -2.17 14.87 7.34
CA GLU A 120 -0.89 15.01 6.63
C GLU A 120 -0.65 13.76 5.79
N ILE A 121 -0.15 13.93 4.58
CA ILE A 121 -0.01 12.83 3.60
C ILE A 121 1.47 12.68 3.21
N PHE A 122 1.97 11.45 3.30
CA PHE A 122 3.34 11.09 2.94
C PHE A 122 3.33 10.01 1.87
N HIS A 123 3.96 10.30 0.73
CA HIS A 123 4.04 9.39 -0.40
C HIS A 123 5.39 8.69 -0.44
N GLY A 124 5.38 7.37 -0.51
CA GLY A 124 6.56 6.57 -0.76
C GLY A 124 6.45 5.80 -2.07
N VAL A 125 7.57 5.65 -2.76
CA VAL A 125 7.66 5.00 -4.06
C VAL A 125 8.86 4.06 -4.09
N CYS A 126 8.70 2.93 -4.75
CA CYS A 126 9.79 2.04 -5.14
C CYS A 126 9.60 1.71 -6.62
N GLU A 127 10.47 2.24 -7.46
CA GLU A 127 10.47 1.98 -8.90
C GLU A 127 11.04 0.58 -9.20
N GLY A 128 10.58 -0.02 -10.31
CA GLY A 128 11.03 -1.34 -10.73
C GLY A 128 10.32 -1.82 -11.99
N GLN A 129 10.23 -3.12 -12.14
CA GLN A 129 9.55 -3.76 -13.27
C GLN A 129 8.91 -5.08 -12.88
N ILE A 130 7.92 -5.50 -13.67
CA ILE A 130 7.28 -6.82 -13.55
C ILE A 130 8.02 -7.81 -14.43
N ILE A 131 8.50 -8.90 -13.82
CA ILE A 131 9.13 -10.01 -14.54
C ILE A 131 8.07 -10.97 -15.12
N GLU A 132 8.50 -11.89 -15.99
CA GLU A 132 7.60 -12.78 -16.74
C GLU A 132 7.13 -13.99 -15.93
N GLU A 133 7.92 -14.41 -14.95
CA GLU A 133 7.65 -15.57 -14.10
C GLU A 133 7.92 -15.24 -12.64
N PRO A 134 7.08 -15.67 -11.70
CA PRO A 134 7.29 -15.38 -10.28
C PRO A 134 8.57 -16.04 -9.76
N ARG A 135 9.34 -15.30 -8.94
CA ARG A 135 10.56 -15.79 -8.28
C ARG A 135 10.55 -15.41 -6.80
N GLY A 136 10.96 -16.38 -5.97
CA GLY A 136 10.99 -16.24 -4.51
C GLY A 136 9.63 -16.47 -3.86
N GLU A 137 9.67 -16.68 -2.55
CA GLU A 137 8.50 -17.02 -1.73
C GLU A 137 8.34 -16.06 -0.54
N ASN A 138 9.21 -15.05 -0.43
CA ASN A 138 9.13 -14.07 0.65
C ASN A 138 8.10 -12.98 0.33
N GLY A 139 7.58 -12.36 1.40
CA GLY A 139 6.68 -11.23 1.29
C GLY A 139 5.24 -11.61 0.97
N PHE A 140 4.53 -10.75 0.25
CA PHE A 140 3.11 -10.88 -0.08
C PHE A 140 2.77 -10.13 -1.37
N GLY A 141 1.55 -10.32 -1.85
CA GLY A 141 1.05 -9.61 -3.03
C GLY A 141 1.87 -9.91 -4.29
N TYR A 142 2.37 -8.86 -4.91
CA TYR A 142 3.13 -8.93 -6.17
C TYR A 142 4.65 -9.06 -5.96
N ASP A 143 5.12 -9.27 -4.74
CA ASP A 143 6.57 -9.38 -4.43
C ASP A 143 7.32 -10.40 -5.30
N PRO A 144 6.76 -11.58 -5.62
CA PRO A 144 7.42 -12.54 -6.49
C PRO A 144 7.59 -12.07 -7.95
N LEU A 145 6.82 -11.09 -8.39
CA LEU A 145 6.85 -10.55 -9.74
C LEU A 145 7.58 -9.21 -9.85
N PHE A 146 7.76 -8.50 -8.75
CA PHE A 146 8.34 -7.15 -8.75
C PHE A 146 9.83 -7.19 -8.52
N GLN A 147 10.60 -6.74 -9.50
CA GLN A 147 12.03 -6.55 -9.45
C GLN A 147 12.34 -5.05 -9.28
N PRO A 148 12.84 -4.62 -8.10
CA PRO A 148 13.18 -3.22 -7.87
C PRO A 148 14.28 -2.73 -8.82
N GLU A 149 14.27 -1.45 -9.14
CA GLU A 149 15.31 -0.83 -9.95
C GLU A 149 16.70 -1.01 -9.32
N GLY A 150 17.69 -1.33 -10.16
CA GLY A 150 19.06 -1.61 -9.71
C GLY A 150 19.27 -2.98 -9.07
N GLN A 151 18.22 -3.81 -8.91
CA GLN A 151 18.31 -5.17 -8.39
C GLN A 151 18.16 -6.20 -9.51
N THR A 152 18.78 -7.38 -9.29
CA THR A 152 18.58 -8.56 -10.16
C THR A 152 17.57 -9.56 -9.59
N GLN A 153 17.20 -9.36 -8.33
CA GLN A 153 16.28 -10.18 -7.55
C GLN A 153 14.94 -9.48 -7.38
N THR A 154 13.88 -10.27 -7.25
CA THR A 154 12.54 -9.76 -6.89
C THR A 154 12.44 -9.50 -5.38
N PHE A 155 11.40 -8.78 -4.96
CA PHE A 155 11.09 -8.69 -3.53
C PHE A 155 10.76 -10.06 -2.91
N GLY A 156 10.24 -11.00 -3.70
CA GLY A 156 10.04 -12.38 -3.26
C GLY A 156 11.32 -13.17 -3.01
N GLU A 157 12.43 -12.80 -3.66
CA GLU A 157 13.75 -13.39 -3.45
C GLU A 157 14.56 -12.64 -2.38
N LEU A 158 14.32 -11.32 -2.24
CA LEU A 158 14.96 -10.47 -1.24
C LEU A 158 14.34 -10.73 0.14
N GLY A 159 15.17 -10.92 1.16
CA GLY A 159 14.69 -11.06 2.52
C GLY A 159 14.15 -9.74 3.12
N GLU A 160 13.34 -9.87 4.17
CA GLU A 160 12.73 -8.74 4.91
C GLU A 160 13.71 -7.59 5.26
N PRO A 161 14.97 -7.82 5.69
CA PRO A 161 15.90 -6.73 6.01
C PRO A 161 16.15 -5.78 4.82
N THR A 162 16.24 -6.32 3.61
CA THR A 162 16.49 -5.52 2.39
C THR A 162 15.23 -4.79 1.96
N LYS A 163 14.08 -5.46 2.02
CA LYS A 163 12.78 -4.88 1.68
C LYS A 163 12.38 -3.76 2.65
N SER A 164 12.61 -3.95 3.96
CA SER A 164 12.27 -2.94 4.97
C SER A 164 13.09 -1.65 4.86
N GLN A 165 14.24 -1.67 4.18
CA GLN A 165 15.08 -0.48 3.95
C GLN A 165 14.78 0.22 2.63
N ASN A 166 14.38 -0.50 1.59
CA ASN A 166 14.29 0.00 0.21
C ASN A 166 12.86 -0.02 -0.36
N SER A 167 11.86 -0.35 0.43
CA SER A 167 10.48 -0.42 -0.04
C SER A 167 9.80 0.95 -0.09
N HIS A 168 8.73 1.03 -0.86
CA HIS A 168 7.81 2.17 -0.89
C HIS A 168 7.32 2.58 0.51
N ARG A 169 7.08 1.61 1.41
CA ARG A 169 6.68 1.89 2.80
C ARG A 169 7.81 2.51 3.59
N ALA A 170 9.05 2.05 3.40
CA ALA A 170 10.23 2.65 4.03
C ALA A 170 10.42 4.11 3.59
N ASP A 171 10.26 4.41 2.30
CA ASP A 171 10.35 5.77 1.78
C ASP A 171 9.27 6.69 2.39
N ALA A 172 8.01 6.22 2.46
CA ALA A 172 6.93 6.99 3.09
C ALA A 172 7.19 7.24 4.59
N LEU A 173 7.66 6.21 5.32
CA LEU A 173 7.98 6.32 6.74
C LEU A 173 9.17 7.25 7.01
N ASN A 174 10.18 7.27 6.14
CA ASN A 174 11.30 8.20 6.27
C ASN A 174 10.83 9.65 6.11
N LYS A 175 9.97 9.94 5.15
CA LYS A 175 9.37 11.27 4.96
C LYS A 175 8.53 11.71 6.17
N LEU A 176 7.74 10.79 6.72
CA LEU A 176 7.00 11.03 7.96
C LEU A 176 7.95 11.33 9.14
N LYS A 177 9.01 10.53 9.29
CA LYS A 177 10.04 10.74 10.33
C LYS A 177 10.67 12.12 10.22
N ASP A 178 11.10 12.51 9.01
CA ASP A 178 11.73 13.82 8.79
C ASP A 178 10.78 14.97 9.13
N TRP A 179 9.50 14.83 8.79
CA TRP A 179 8.46 15.80 9.14
C TRP A 179 8.24 15.92 10.67
N ILE A 180 8.29 14.79 11.40
CA ILE A 180 8.18 14.82 12.87
C ILE A 180 9.39 15.49 13.51
N LEU A 181 10.61 15.23 13.00
CA LEU A 181 11.84 15.78 13.54
C LEU A 181 12.02 17.28 13.26
N ALA A 182 11.33 17.81 12.25
CA ALA A 182 11.37 19.23 11.89
C ALA A 182 10.41 20.12 12.69
N ARG A 183 9.62 19.55 13.61
CA ARG A 183 8.63 20.25 14.46
C ARG A 183 9.03 20.29 15.92
#